data_33d8de180bf5ed47bf1e3ef9b13cdbd7
#
_entry.id   33d8de180bf5ed47bf1e3ef9b13cdbd7
#
_cell.length_a   1.000
_cell.length_b   1.000
_cell.length_c   1.000
_cell.angle_alpha   90.00
_cell.angle_beta   90.00
_cell.angle_gamma   90.00
#
_symmetry.space_group_name_H-M   'P 1'
#
loop_
_entity.id
_entity.type
_entity.pdbx_description
1 polymer ?
#
loop_
_entity_poly.entity_id
_entity_poly.type
_entity_poly.pdbx_seq_one_letter_code
_entity_poly.pdbx_strand_id
1 'polypeptide(L)'
;DYYASRGLGDVYKRQIYDSDDQKTLMKDICKRLEIDPKMYKEKMFLSAISSAKDELIDPIEFETRAAGDYVKRKQAQVYREYQQALKQNNALDFDDLIMKTVELFKLDKEVLASYQDRFRYIMVDEYQDTNTAQFELIRLLALKYQNLCVVGDDDQSIYKFRGANIYNILNFEHHFPDATVIKLEQNYRSTQNILDAANAVIANNQGRKEKRLWTDNGAGDKITFEQLDTAAEEADFVARDIARRVRKGEYQYKDCAILYRTNAQSRLFEERFITANIPYKIFGGVNFYARKEVKDLLAYLKTIDNGQDDLAVRRIINIPKRGIGAASINKVALYAQEQEISFYDALCVAEQVPGLGKAAAKIRPFVLFIQSMKAKAKLLSVADLLQEVIETTGYVRELEAEGTDEAEARIENIDELISKAVDYAEGEEAPTLNGFLENVALVADCLLYTSPSPRDA
;
A
#
# COMPACT_ATOMS: atom_id res chain seq x y z
N ASP A 1 -12.92 -27.61 16.44
CA ASP A 1 -12.15 -28.82 16.02
C ASP A 1 -11.66 -28.77 14.58
N TYR A 2 -12.21 -27.91 13.72
CA TYR A 2 -11.72 -27.71 12.33
C TYR A 2 -10.39 -26.94 12.26
N TYR A 3 -10.05 -26.18 13.31
CA TYR A 3 -8.81 -25.40 13.41
C TYR A 3 -7.65 -26.16 14.07
N ALA A 4 -7.91 -27.29 14.70
CA ALA A 4 -6.89 -28.06 15.42
C ALA A 4 -6.10 -29.04 14.51
N SER A 5 -6.55 -29.30 13.27
CA SER A 5 -5.90 -30.26 12.36
C SER A 5 -4.89 -29.62 11.38
N ARG A 6 -4.85 -28.29 11.25
CA ARG A 6 -3.76 -27.56 10.58
C ARG A 6 -2.97 -26.86 11.66
N GLY A 7 -1.77 -27.35 11.91
CA GLY A 7 -0.93 -26.89 13.01
C GLY A 7 -0.84 -25.38 13.13
N LEU A 8 -0.74 -24.87 14.34
CA LEU A 8 -0.59 -23.46 14.72
C LEU A 8 0.47 -22.68 13.93
N GLY A 9 1.30 -23.36 13.14
CA GLY A 9 2.31 -22.74 12.26
C GLY A 9 1.76 -21.96 11.06
N ASP A 10 0.57 -22.29 10.55
CA ASP A 10 0.02 -21.66 9.34
C ASP A 10 -0.68 -20.31 9.62
N VAL A 11 -1.09 -20.05 10.87
CA VAL A 11 -1.80 -18.81 11.23
C VAL A 11 -0.86 -17.60 11.28
N TYR A 12 0.42 -17.82 11.55
CA TYR A 12 1.42 -16.75 11.74
C TYR A 12 2.15 -16.31 10.46
N LYS A 13 1.81 -16.85 9.29
CA LYS A 13 2.51 -16.59 8.03
C LYS A 13 1.62 -16.03 6.93
N ARG A 14 0.65 -15.20 7.28
CA ARG A 14 -0.18 -14.56 6.27
C ARG A 14 0.59 -13.45 5.57
N GLN A 15 0.57 -13.47 4.24
CA GLN A 15 1.14 -12.41 3.43
C GLN A 15 0.15 -11.24 3.29
N ILE A 16 0.68 -10.02 3.23
CA ILE A 16 -0.12 -8.84 2.90
C ILE A 16 0.08 -8.54 1.42
N TYR A 17 -1.01 -8.54 0.66
CA TYR A 17 -1.01 -8.23 -0.77
C TYR A 17 -1.06 -6.72 -1.00
N ASP A 18 -0.03 -6.20 -1.68
CA ASP A 18 -0.02 -4.83 -2.14
C ASP A 18 -0.95 -4.61 -3.35
N SER A 19 -1.07 -3.36 -3.82
CA SER A 19 -1.96 -2.99 -4.93
C SER A 19 -1.63 -3.72 -6.23
N ASP A 20 -0.37 -4.11 -6.48
CA ASP A 20 0.02 -4.85 -7.68
C ASP A 20 -0.27 -6.35 -7.54
N ASP A 21 -0.08 -6.91 -6.34
CA ASP A 21 -0.46 -8.28 -6.01
C ASP A 21 -1.98 -8.45 -6.17
N GLN A 22 -2.78 -7.53 -5.60
CA GLN A 22 -4.23 -7.49 -5.75
C GLN A 22 -4.66 -7.41 -7.23
N LYS A 23 -4.00 -6.54 -8.01
CA LYS A 23 -4.28 -6.39 -9.43
C LYS A 23 -3.94 -7.65 -10.23
N THR A 24 -2.85 -8.33 -9.89
CA THR A 24 -2.44 -9.57 -10.54
C THR A 24 -3.43 -10.69 -10.21
N LEU A 25 -3.81 -10.84 -8.94
CA LEU A 25 -4.83 -11.79 -8.51
C LEU A 25 -6.17 -11.52 -9.20
N MET A 26 -6.59 -10.25 -9.27
CA MET A 26 -7.84 -9.85 -9.93
C MET A 26 -7.85 -10.21 -11.41
N LYS A 27 -6.74 -10.02 -12.13
CA LYS A 27 -6.61 -10.43 -13.55
C LYS A 27 -6.77 -11.94 -13.72
N ASP A 28 -6.17 -12.74 -12.83
CA ASP A 28 -6.30 -14.20 -12.88
C ASP A 28 -7.76 -14.64 -12.60
N ILE A 29 -8.44 -13.98 -11.65
CA ILE A 29 -9.86 -14.23 -11.37
C ILE A 29 -10.73 -13.86 -12.57
N CYS A 30 -10.56 -12.66 -13.13
CA CYS A 30 -11.33 -12.24 -14.31
C CYS A 30 -11.15 -13.19 -15.49
N LYS A 31 -9.93 -13.69 -15.71
CA LYS A 31 -9.65 -14.67 -16.76
C LYS A 31 -10.36 -16.01 -16.50
N ARG A 32 -10.35 -16.49 -15.26
CA ARG A 32 -11.01 -17.75 -14.86
C ARG A 32 -12.53 -17.66 -14.99
N LEU A 33 -13.11 -16.49 -14.68
CA LEU A 33 -14.54 -16.21 -14.81
C LEU A 33 -14.96 -15.78 -16.23
N GLU A 34 -14.05 -15.85 -17.21
CA GLU A 34 -14.29 -15.47 -18.61
C GLU A 34 -14.86 -14.05 -18.75
N ILE A 35 -14.40 -13.12 -17.89
CA ILE A 35 -14.81 -11.72 -17.94
C ILE A 35 -14.03 -11.00 -19.03
N ASP A 36 -14.75 -10.37 -19.98
CA ASP A 36 -14.14 -9.60 -21.05
C ASP A 36 -13.46 -8.32 -20.49
N PRO A 37 -12.10 -8.20 -20.58
CA PRO A 37 -11.36 -7.07 -20.05
C PRO A 37 -11.62 -5.76 -20.82
N LYS A 38 -12.23 -5.82 -21.99
CA LYS A 38 -12.64 -4.63 -22.76
C LYS A 38 -13.89 -3.99 -22.15
N MET A 39 -14.81 -4.81 -21.63
CA MET A 39 -16.04 -4.34 -20.98
C MET A 39 -15.85 -4.04 -19.50
N TYR A 40 -15.05 -4.85 -18.82
CA TYR A 40 -14.88 -4.78 -17.35
C TYR A 40 -13.40 -4.79 -16.98
N LYS A 41 -12.86 -3.63 -16.60
CA LYS A 41 -11.48 -3.51 -16.16
C LYS A 41 -11.32 -4.02 -14.72
N GLU A 42 -10.21 -4.66 -14.43
CA GLU A 42 -9.86 -5.17 -13.09
C GLU A 42 -9.99 -4.10 -12.00
N LYS A 43 -9.62 -2.85 -12.30
CA LYS A 43 -9.72 -1.71 -11.36
C LYS A 43 -11.15 -1.46 -10.88
N MET A 44 -12.15 -1.72 -11.71
CA MET A 44 -13.56 -1.54 -11.34
C MET A 44 -13.96 -2.51 -10.23
N PHE A 45 -13.52 -3.76 -10.32
CA PHE A 45 -13.79 -4.78 -9.30
C PHE A 45 -13.04 -4.48 -8.00
N LEU A 46 -11.74 -4.17 -8.09
CA LEU A 46 -10.93 -3.81 -6.91
C LEU A 46 -11.52 -2.61 -6.17
N SER A 47 -11.92 -1.57 -6.90
CA SER A 47 -12.55 -0.38 -6.29
C SER A 47 -13.89 -0.71 -5.62
N ALA A 48 -14.71 -1.59 -6.22
CA ALA A 48 -15.99 -1.99 -5.62
C ALA A 48 -15.79 -2.84 -4.35
N ILE A 49 -14.78 -3.72 -4.36
CA ILE A 49 -14.42 -4.57 -3.21
C ILE A 49 -13.88 -3.72 -2.07
N SER A 50 -12.93 -2.82 -2.36
CA SER A 50 -12.37 -1.90 -1.36
C SER A 50 -13.47 -1.05 -0.72
N SER A 51 -14.35 -0.44 -1.54
CA SER A 51 -15.48 0.33 -1.00
C SER A 51 -16.43 -0.51 -0.14
N ALA A 52 -16.65 -1.79 -0.48
CA ALA A 52 -17.46 -2.67 0.33
C ALA A 52 -16.79 -2.98 1.68
N LYS A 53 -15.49 -3.26 1.68
CA LYS A 53 -14.71 -3.51 2.90
C LYS A 53 -14.63 -2.27 3.80
N ASP A 54 -14.49 -1.08 3.22
CA ASP A 54 -14.54 0.19 3.93
C ASP A 54 -15.85 0.41 4.69
N GLU A 55 -16.95 -0.15 4.17
CA GLU A 55 -18.28 -0.14 4.79
C GLU A 55 -18.58 -1.40 5.63
N LEU A 56 -17.59 -2.29 5.84
CA LEU A 56 -17.73 -3.58 6.53
C LEU A 56 -18.73 -4.55 5.88
N ILE A 57 -18.95 -4.42 4.58
CA ILE A 57 -19.84 -5.28 3.80
C ILE A 57 -19.06 -6.50 3.32
N ASP A 58 -19.44 -7.68 3.82
CA ASP A 58 -18.84 -8.94 3.38
C ASP A 58 -19.38 -9.40 2.00
N PRO A 59 -18.79 -10.42 1.37
CA PRO A 59 -19.23 -10.92 0.06
C PRO A 59 -20.70 -11.37 0.02
N ILE A 60 -21.23 -11.94 1.11
CA ILE A 60 -22.61 -12.45 1.20
C ILE A 60 -23.58 -11.28 1.27
N GLU A 61 -23.28 -10.29 2.12
CA GLU A 61 -24.08 -9.08 2.23
C GLU A 61 -24.04 -8.27 0.93
N PHE A 62 -22.87 -8.18 0.29
CA PHE A 62 -22.73 -7.50 -1.01
C PHE A 62 -23.59 -8.18 -2.09
N GLU A 63 -23.60 -9.52 -2.14
CA GLU A 63 -24.44 -10.28 -3.06
C GLU A 63 -25.94 -10.01 -2.83
N THR A 64 -26.35 -9.95 -1.56
CA THR A 64 -27.74 -9.63 -1.18
C THR A 64 -28.13 -8.22 -1.65
N ARG A 65 -27.26 -7.24 -1.45
CA ARG A 65 -27.46 -5.84 -1.89
C ARG A 65 -27.40 -5.67 -3.42
N ALA A 66 -26.77 -6.61 -4.13
CA ALA A 66 -26.66 -6.60 -5.58
C ALA A 66 -27.93 -7.10 -6.33
N ALA A 67 -28.99 -7.49 -5.61
CA ALA A 67 -30.23 -7.99 -6.19
C ALA A 67 -30.82 -6.96 -7.20
N GLY A 68 -31.06 -7.42 -8.43
CA GLY A 68 -31.65 -6.58 -9.50
C GLY A 68 -30.65 -5.87 -10.41
N ASP A 69 -29.38 -5.72 -10.03
CA ASP A 69 -28.34 -5.05 -10.82
C ASP A 69 -27.35 -6.08 -11.40
N TYR A 70 -27.29 -6.19 -12.73
CA TYR A 70 -26.43 -7.14 -13.42
C TYR A 70 -24.94 -6.88 -13.14
N VAL A 71 -24.50 -5.63 -13.13
CA VAL A 71 -23.09 -5.26 -12.90
C VAL A 71 -22.69 -5.57 -11.46
N LYS A 72 -23.56 -5.18 -10.50
CA LYS A 72 -23.32 -5.47 -9.08
C LYS A 72 -23.31 -6.96 -8.77
N ARG A 73 -24.15 -7.78 -9.43
CA ARG A 73 -24.10 -9.26 -9.29
C ARG A 73 -22.77 -9.83 -9.78
N LYS A 74 -22.24 -9.27 -10.88
CA LYS A 74 -20.93 -9.67 -11.38
C LYS A 74 -19.81 -9.25 -10.40
N GLN A 75 -19.91 -8.06 -9.84
CA GLN A 75 -18.99 -7.60 -8.77
C GLN A 75 -19.07 -8.50 -7.53
N ALA A 76 -20.26 -8.91 -7.11
CA ALA A 76 -20.46 -9.85 -6.00
C ALA A 76 -19.79 -11.20 -6.25
N GLN A 77 -20.00 -11.77 -7.45
CA GLN A 77 -19.33 -13.00 -7.86
C GLN A 77 -17.80 -12.89 -7.77
N VAL A 78 -17.24 -11.79 -8.32
CA VAL A 78 -15.80 -11.53 -8.30
C VAL A 78 -15.30 -11.30 -6.87
N TYR A 79 -16.05 -10.60 -6.02
CA TYR A 79 -15.67 -10.37 -4.63
C TYR A 79 -15.58 -11.69 -3.86
N ARG A 80 -16.53 -12.60 -4.02
CA ARG A 80 -16.49 -13.93 -3.40
C ARG A 80 -15.25 -14.72 -3.83
N GLU A 81 -14.99 -14.77 -5.15
CA GLU A 81 -13.80 -15.45 -5.70
C GLU A 81 -12.49 -14.83 -5.23
N TYR A 82 -12.44 -13.49 -5.11
CA TYR A 82 -11.28 -12.75 -4.62
C TYR A 82 -10.98 -13.10 -3.16
N GLN A 83 -11.99 -13.09 -2.31
CA GLN A 83 -11.84 -13.42 -0.89
C GLN A 83 -11.46 -14.89 -0.67
N GLN A 84 -11.98 -15.80 -1.51
CA GLN A 84 -11.61 -17.21 -1.49
C GLN A 84 -10.15 -17.40 -1.93
N ALA A 85 -9.70 -16.70 -2.98
CA ALA A 85 -8.34 -16.77 -3.46
C ALA A 85 -7.34 -16.21 -2.44
N LEU A 86 -7.63 -15.09 -1.76
CA LEU A 86 -6.82 -14.59 -0.66
C LEU A 86 -6.68 -15.64 0.45
N LYS A 87 -7.77 -16.29 0.82
CA LYS A 87 -7.75 -17.36 1.83
C LYS A 87 -6.90 -18.56 1.40
N GLN A 88 -7.00 -18.99 0.14
CA GLN A 88 -6.21 -20.11 -0.42
C GLN A 88 -4.71 -19.78 -0.45
N ASN A 89 -4.36 -18.54 -0.80
CA ASN A 89 -2.97 -18.07 -0.83
C ASN A 89 -2.42 -17.71 0.56
N ASN A 90 -3.19 -17.95 1.63
CA ASN A 90 -2.86 -17.50 2.99
C ASN A 90 -2.47 -16.02 3.04
N ALA A 91 -3.26 -15.17 2.38
CA ALA A 91 -3.01 -13.75 2.24
C ALA A 91 -4.20 -12.91 2.75
N LEU A 92 -3.92 -11.65 3.06
CA LEU A 92 -4.87 -10.58 3.34
C LEU A 92 -4.51 -9.39 2.45
N ASP A 93 -5.47 -8.57 2.10
CA ASP A 93 -5.19 -7.22 1.60
C ASP A 93 -5.25 -6.19 2.74
N PHE A 94 -4.95 -4.92 2.45
CA PHE A 94 -4.93 -3.86 3.46
C PHE A 94 -6.30 -3.62 4.09
N ASP A 95 -7.37 -3.68 3.29
CA ASP A 95 -8.74 -3.49 3.78
C ASP A 95 -9.14 -4.63 4.74
N ASP A 96 -8.67 -5.86 4.45
CA ASP A 96 -8.88 -7.02 5.34
C ASP A 96 -8.25 -6.83 6.72
N LEU A 97 -7.13 -6.11 6.86
CA LEU A 97 -6.48 -5.91 8.14
C LEU A 97 -7.44 -5.24 9.14
N ILE A 98 -8.18 -4.23 8.67
CA ILE A 98 -9.15 -3.52 9.51
C ILE A 98 -10.45 -4.32 9.62
N MET A 99 -11.00 -4.76 8.50
CA MET A 99 -12.27 -5.50 8.47
C MET A 99 -12.24 -6.75 9.34
N LYS A 100 -11.17 -7.58 9.21
CA LYS A 100 -11.01 -8.81 10.00
C LYS A 100 -10.73 -8.55 11.46
N THR A 101 -10.06 -7.45 11.81
CA THR A 101 -9.89 -7.03 13.20
C THR A 101 -11.24 -6.63 13.83
N VAL A 102 -12.06 -5.88 13.09
CA VAL A 102 -13.42 -5.53 13.56
C VAL A 102 -14.29 -6.78 13.72
N GLU A 103 -14.24 -7.72 12.77
CA GLU A 103 -14.93 -9.00 12.88
C GLU A 103 -14.49 -9.77 14.14
N LEU A 104 -13.17 -9.89 14.35
CA LEU A 104 -12.61 -10.55 15.53
C LEU A 104 -13.12 -9.94 16.83
N PHE A 105 -13.08 -8.62 16.95
CA PHE A 105 -13.54 -7.90 18.15
C PHE A 105 -15.05 -8.03 18.38
N LYS A 106 -15.84 -8.20 17.34
CA LYS A 106 -17.27 -8.48 17.46
C LYS A 106 -17.56 -9.91 17.93
N LEU A 107 -16.77 -10.86 17.45
CA LEU A 107 -16.94 -12.29 17.74
C LEU A 107 -16.32 -12.70 19.08
N ASP A 108 -15.12 -12.21 19.40
CA ASP A 108 -14.36 -12.57 20.59
C ASP A 108 -14.24 -11.38 21.55
N LYS A 109 -15.08 -11.43 22.60
CA LYS A 109 -15.12 -10.38 23.62
C LYS A 109 -13.92 -10.37 24.56
N GLU A 110 -13.23 -11.50 24.72
CA GLU A 110 -12.04 -11.60 25.58
C GLU A 110 -10.86 -10.94 24.88
N VAL A 111 -10.69 -11.18 23.57
CA VAL A 111 -9.71 -10.50 22.75
C VAL A 111 -9.97 -9.00 22.75
N LEU A 112 -11.21 -8.55 22.51
CA LEU A 112 -11.55 -7.13 22.57
C LEU A 112 -11.21 -6.52 23.92
N ALA A 113 -11.59 -7.17 25.03
CA ALA A 113 -11.32 -6.67 26.39
C ALA A 113 -9.81 -6.53 26.66
N SER A 114 -9.01 -7.50 26.20
CA SER A 114 -7.55 -7.45 26.30
C SER A 114 -6.95 -6.22 25.61
N TYR A 115 -7.41 -5.93 24.37
CA TYR A 115 -6.94 -4.75 23.63
C TYR A 115 -7.46 -3.45 24.23
N GLN A 116 -8.69 -3.40 24.76
CA GLN A 116 -9.21 -2.25 25.50
C GLN A 116 -8.39 -1.95 26.76
N ASP A 117 -7.94 -2.99 27.49
CA ASP A 117 -7.11 -2.82 28.67
C ASP A 117 -5.68 -2.38 28.30
N ARG A 118 -5.19 -2.77 27.15
CA ARG A 118 -3.90 -2.34 26.61
C ARG A 118 -3.95 -0.88 26.13
N PHE A 119 -5.00 -0.48 25.42
CA PHE A 119 -5.18 0.85 24.84
C PHE A 119 -6.20 1.68 25.62
N ARG A 120 -5.81 2.13 26.81
CA ARG A 120 -6.69 2.90 27.72
C ARG A 120 -6.91 4.35 27.29
N TYR A 121 -6.00 4.90 26.50
CA TYR A 121 -6.05 6.23 25.89
C TYR A 121 -5.86 6.09 24.40
N ILE A 122 -6.77 6.65 23.63
CA ILE A 122 -6.76 6.56 22.17
C ILE A 122 -6.75 7.98 21.63
N MET A 123 -5.80 8.28 20.77
CA MET A 123 -5.70 9.55 20.04
C MET A 123 -5.74 9.27 18.55
N VAL A 124 -6.60 9.97 17.81
CA VAL A 124 -6.75 9.82 16.37
C VAL A 124 -6.58 11.17 15.72
N ASP A 125 -5.59 11.28 14.84
CA ASP A 125 -5.38 12.47 14.01
C ASP A 125 -6.04 12.28 12.64
N GLU A 126 -6.24 13.40 11.92
CA GLU A 126 -6.88 13.44 10.59
C GLU A 126 -8.22 12.68 10.55
N TYR A 127 -9.01 12.80 11.61
CA TYR A 127 -10.22 11.99 11.83
C TYR A 127 -11.29 12.17 10.72
N GLN A 128 -11.29 13.28 9.99
CA GLN A 128 -12.17 13.54 8.85
C GLN A 128 -11.94 12.58 7.68
N ASP A 129 -10.77 11.94 7.61
CA ASP A 129 -10.40 11.02 6.53
C ASP A 129 -10.67 9.55 6.86
N THR A 130 -11.26 9.26 8.04
CA THR A 130 -11.60 7.90 8.43
C THR A 130 -12.79 7.36 7.65
N ASN A 131 -12.74 6.06 7.26
CA ASN A 131 -13.85 5.32 6.70
C ASN A 131 -14.71 4.66 7.82
N THR A 132 -15.78 3.97 7.44
CA THR A 132 -16.68 3.32 8.40
C THR A 132 -16.01 2.16 9.16
N ALA A 133 -15.14 1.39 8.50
CA ALA A 133 -14.43 0.30 9.15
C ALA A 133 -13.43 0.82 10.19
N GLN A 134 -12.69 1.87 9.88
CA GLN A 134 -11.78 2.54 10.81
C GLN A 134 -12.52 3.17 11.98
N PHE A 135 -13.64 3.86 11.71
CA PHE A 135 -14.51 4.37 12.77
C PHE A 135 -14.97 3.28 13.72
N GLU A 136 -15.45 2.14 13.20
CA GLU A 136 -15.96 1.05 14.01
C GLU A 136 -14.85 0.40 14.85
N LEU A 137 -13.64 0.26 14.30
CA LEU A 137 -12.47 -0.20 15.04
C LEU A 137 -12.16 0.70 16.25
N ILE A 138 -12.08 2.02 16.00
CA ILE A 138 -11.84 3.03 17.05
C ILE A 138 -12.94 2.98 18.10
N ARG A 139 -14.22 2.93 17.65
CA ARG A 139 -15.36 2.86 18.55
C ARG A 139 -15.32 1.65 19.46
N LEU A 140 -15.05 0.44 18.92
CA LEU A 140 -14.95 -0.79 19.71
C LEU A 140 -13.85 -0.70 20.77
N LEU A 141 -12.68 -0.19 20.40
CA LEU A 141 -11.57 -0.03 21.34
C LEU A 141 -11.87 1.01 22.44
N ALA A 142 -12.54 2.11 22.08
CA ALA A 142 -12.84 3.20 23.03
C ALA A 142 -13.98 2.90 24.03
N LEU A 143 -14.85 1.94 23.72
CA LEU A 143 -16.11 1.70 24.48
C LEU A 143 -15.91 1.49 25.99
N LYS A 144 -14.82 0.87 26.43
CA LYS A 144 -14.63 0.51 27.84
C LYS A 144 -14.24 1.70 28.71
N TYR A 145 -13.28 2.50 28.24
CA TYR A 145 -12.70 3.59 29.03
C TYR A 145 -13.13 4.98 28.59
N GLN A 146 -13.64 5.13 27.39
CA GLN A 146 -14.10 6.38 26.75
C GLN A 146 -13.02 7.49 26.74
N ASN A 147 -11.75 7.15 26.94
CA ASN A 147 -10.62 8.07 26.83
C ASN A 147 -10.19 8.22 25.37
N LEU A 148 -11.06 8.82 24.57
CA LEU A 148 -10.87 9.04 23.13
C LEU A 148 -10.67 10.53 22.88
N CYS A 149 -9.59 10.89 22.21
CA CYS A 149 -9.35 12.21 21.67
C CYS A 149 -9.22 12.09 20.15
N VAL A 150 -10.03 12.83 19.40
CA VAL A 150 -9.91 12.91 17.95
C VAL A 150 -9.55 14.32 17.54
N VAL A 151 -8.66 14.44 16.58
CA VAL A 151 -8.27 15.71 15.98
C VAL A 151 -8.56 15.62 14.49
N GLY A 152 -9.11 16.67 13.92
CA GLY A 152 -9.42 16.71 12.51
C GLY A 152 -10.01 18.04 12.07
N ASP A 153 -10.08 18.20 10.77
CA ASP A 153 -10.60 19.40 10.12
C ASP A 153 -11.54 18.98 8.98
N ASP A 154 -12.84 19.16 9.20
CA ASP A 154 -13.89 18.84 8.23
C ASP A 154 -13.70 19.56 6.89
N ASP A 155 -13.07 20.75 6.89
CA ASP A 155 -12.73 21.49 5.67
C ASP A 155 -11.61 20.85 4.85
N GLN A 156 -10.81 19.96 5.47
CA GLN A 156 -9.72 19.21 4.82
C GLN A 156 -10.14 17.78 4.39
N SER A 157 -11.41 17.41 4.51
CA SER A 157 -11.90 16.10 4.08
C SER A 157 -11.95 16.00 2.55
N ILE A 158 -10.82 15.61 1.95
CA ILE A 158 -10.65 15.50 0.48
C ILE A 158 -10.49 14.05 0.00
N TYR A 159 -10.55 13.06 0.89
CA TYR A 159 -10.34 11.64 0.58
C TYR A 159 -11.63 10.82 0.43
N LYS A 160 -12.77 11.46 0.16
CA LYS A 160 -14.04 10.76 -0.11
C LYS A 160 -13.91 9.71 -1.21
N PHE A 161 -13.12 9.97 -2.26
CA PHE A 161 -12.85 9.02 -3.34
C PHE A 161 -12.02 7.79 -2.92
N ARG A 162 -11.51 7.79 -1.68
CA ARG A 162 -10.81 6.68 -1.02
C ARG A 162 -11.61 6.09 0.15
N GLY A 163 -12.91 6.28 0.18
CA GLY A 163 -13.79 5.72 1.21
C GLY A 163 -13.94 6.57 2.48
N ALA A 164 -13.26 7.73 2.60
CA ALA A 164 -13.43 8.60 3.76
C ALA A 164 -14.90 9.05 3.93
N ASN A 165 -15.36 8.99 5.17
CA ASN A 165 -16.72 9.35 5.55
C ASN A 165 -16.72 10.58 6.47
N ILE A 166 -16.94 11.76 5.90
CA ILE A 166 -16.96 13.03 6.65
C ILE A 166 -17.95 13.02 7.80
N TYR A 167 -19.02 12.21 7.73
CA TYR A 167 -20.00 12.13 8.80
C TYR A 167 -19.46 11.58 10.11
N ASN A 168 -18.31 10.87 10.08
CA ASN A 168 -17.63 10.41 11.28
C ASN A 168 -17.21 11.61 12.18
N ILE A 169 -16.68 12.67 11.60
CA ILE A 169 -16.30 13.89 12.35
C ILE A 169 -17.50 14.81 12.57
N LEU A 170 -18.37 15.00 11.58
CA LEU A 170 -19.52 15.89 11.73
C LEU A 170 -20.51 15.41 12.80
N ASN A 171 -20.70 14.09 12.90
CA ASN A 171 -21.62 13.46 13.84
C ASN A 171 -20.92 12.89 15.08
N PHE A 172 -19.69 13.29 15.37
CA PHE A 172 -18.91 12.76 16.48
C PHE A 172 -19.64 12.88 17.82
N GLU A 173 -20.22 14.05 18.11
CA GLU A 173 -20.98 14.33 19.33
C GLU A 173 -22.26 13.48 19.43
N HIS A 174 -22.81 12.99 18.33
CA HIS A 174 -23.94 12.06 18.35
C HIS A 174 -23.51 10.65 18.82
N HIS A 175 -22.30 10.23 18.45
CA HIS A 175 -21.75 8.94 18.88
C HIS A 175 -21.13 8.98 20.26
N PHE A 176 -20.66 10.15 20.70
CA PHE A 176 -20.02 10.42 22.00
C PHE A 176 -20.64 11.67 22.63
N PRO A 177 -21.84 11.56 23.26
CA PRO A 177 -22.60 12.71 23.73
C PRO A 177 -21.89 13.56 24.80
N ASP A 178 -20.98 12.93 25.57
CA ASP A 178 -20.23 13.62 26.64
C ASP A 178 -18.93 14.26 26.11
N ALA A 179 -18.70 14.25 24.80
CA ALA A 179 -17.49 14.82 24.20
C ALA A 179 -17.45 16.34 24.34
N THR A 180 -16.28 16.87 24.68
CA THR A 180 -16.01 18.30 24.66
C THR A 180 -15.36 18.68 23.33
N VAL A 181 -15.99 19.59 22.58
CA VAL A 181 -15.44 20.08 21.31
C VAL A 181 -14.64 21.35 21.54
N ILE A 182 -13.38 21.34 21.13
CA ILE A 182 -12.47 22.49 21.20
C ILE A 182 -12.11 22.92 19.78
N LYS A 183 -12.39 24.17 19.41
CA LYS A 183 -12.03 24.73 18.10
C LYS A 183 -10.65 25.38 18.19
N LEU A 184 -9.74 24.92 17.33
CA LEU A 184 -8.39 25.47 17.20
C LEU A 184 -8.38 26.44 16.01
N GLU A 185 -8.77 27.69 16.22
CA GLU A 185 -8.92 28.69 15.15
C GLU A 185 -7.66 29.54 14.92
N GLN A 186 -6.72 29.58 15.89
CA GLN A 186 -5.45 30.24 15.72
C GLN A 186 -4.48 29.40 14.87
N ASN A 187 -4.02 29.98 13.77
CA ASN A 187 -3.05 29.34 12.88
C ASN A 187 -1.66 29.95 13.12
N TYR A 188 -0.66 29.09 13.32
CA TYR A 188 0.72 29.47 13.60
C TYR A 188 1.65 29.32 12.38
N ARG A 189 1.15 28.76 11.28
CA ARG A 189 1.93 28.46 10.07
C ARG A 189 1.93 29.62 9.08
N SER A 190 0.74 30.15 8.79
CA SER A 190 0.51 31.05 7.66
C SER A 190 0.32 32.49 8.09
N THR A 191 0.53 33.41 7.17
CA THR A 191 0.17 34.84 7.32
C THR A 191 -1.31 35.07 6.98
N GLN A 192 -1.85 36.23 7.40
CA GLN A 192 -3.30 36.50 7.30
C GLN A 192 -3.79 36.54 5.85
N ASN A 193 -3.04 37.06 4.89
CA ASN A 193 -3.44 37.07 3.48
C ASN A 193 -3.68 35.65 2.92
N ILE A 194 -2.89 34.67 3.35
CA ILE A 194 -3.09 33.24 2.97
C ILE A 194 -4.36 32.70 3.60
N LEU A 195 -4.59 32.97 4.89
CA LEU A 195 -5.77 32.52 5.63
C LEU A 195 -7.05 33.14 5.12
N ASP A 196 -7.02 34.43 4.75
CA ASP A 196 -8.20 35.10 4.19
C ASP A 196 -8.61 34.49 2.84
N ALA A 197 -7.62 34.15 1.98
CA ALA A 197 -7.90 33.46 0.74
C ALA A 197 -8.45 32.03 0.98
N ALA A 198 -7.86 31.27 1.93
CA ALA A 198 -8.34 29.95 2.31
C ALA A 198 -9.75 30.00 2.88
N ASN A 199 -10.04 30.93 3.81
CA ASN A 199 -11.37 31.15 4.37
C ASN A 199 -12.41 31.50 3.29
N ALA A 200 -12.02 32.31 2.29
CA ALA A 200 -12.90 32.68 1.18
C ALA A 200 -13.23 31.50 0.26
N VAL A 201 -12.24 30.66 -0.03
CA VAL A 201 -12.43 29.44 -0.84
C VAL A 201 -13.35 28.45 -0.13
N ILE A 202 -13.08 28.16 1.16
CA ILE A 202 -13.81 27.15 1.91
C ILE A 202 -15.23 27.57 2.28
N ALA A 203 -15.53 28.87 2.29
CA ALA A 203 -16.88 29.39 2.53
C ALA A 203 -17.90 28.92 1.47
N ASN A 204 -17.45 28.45 0.30
CA ASN A 204 -18.33 27.86 -0.72
C ASN A 204 -18.81 26.46 -0.36
N ASN A 205 -18.19 25.76 0.60
CA ASN A 205 -18.61 24.44 1.04
C ASN A 205 -19.82 24.52 1.97
N GLN A 206 -20.78 23.61 1.75
CA GLN A 206 -21.97 23.47 2.58
C GLN A 206 -21.81 22.32 3.58
N GLY A 207 -22.52 22.44 4.73
CA GLY A 207 -22.56 21.36 5.74
C GLY A 207 -21.30 21.23 6.61
N ARG A 208 -20.49 22.27 6.67
CA ARG A 208 -19.27 22.36 7.51
C ARG A 208 -19.58 22.91 8.91
N LYS A 209 -18.74 22.61 9.90
CA LYS A 209 -18.74 23.28 11.19
C LYS A 209 -18.13 24.68 11.03
N GLU A 210 -18.88 25.73 11.37
CA GLU A 210 -18.40 27.11 11.25
C GLU A 210 -17.13 27.33 12.09
N LYS A 211 -16.06 27.79 11.43
CA LYS A 211 -14.79 28.22 12.01
C LYS A 211 -14.14 29.25 11.10
N ARG A 212 -13.30 30.10 11.65
CA ARG A 212 -12.54 31.09 10.91
C ARG A 212 -11.10 31.10 11.40
N LEU A 213 -10.18 30.73 10.54
CA LEU A 213 -8.78 30.75 10.87
C LEU A 213 -8.24 32.19 10.91
N TRP A 214 -7.45 32.48 11.93
CA TRP A 214 -6.77 33.75 12.13
C TRP A 214 -5.32 33.50 12.64
N THR A 215 -4.45 34.53 12.55
CA THR A 215 -3.05 34.39 12.95
C THR A 215 -2.48 35.72 13.51
N ASP A 216 -1.47 35.57 14.35
CA ASP A 216 -0.64 36.69 14.83
C ASP A 216 0.59 36.96 13.93
N ASN A 217 0.80 36.19 12.86
CA ASN A 217 1.95 36.29 11.96
C ASN A 217 1.89 37.52 11.03
N GLY A 218 0.96 38.45 11.26
CA GLY A 218 0.77 39.63 10.44
C GLY A 218 0.15 39.38 9.08
N ALA A 219 0.05 40.41 8.25
CA ALA A 219 -0.61 40.31 6.95
C ALA A 219 0.13 39.44 5.95
N GLY A 220 1.47 39.49 5.94
CA GLY A 220 2.31 38.81 4.97
C GLY A 220 2.21 39.38 3.56
N ASP A 221 2.87 38.72 2.61
CA ASP A 221 2.86 39.12 1.21
C ASP A 221 1.50 38.83 0.57
N LYS A 222 1.17 39.57 -0.49
CA LYS A 222 -0.01 39.27 -1.32
C LYS A 222 0.21 38.04 -2.16
N ILE A 223 -0.87 37.31 -2.37
CA ILE A 223 -0.90 36.15 -3.30
C ILE A 223 -0.73 36.68 -4.72
N THR A 224 0.24 36.14 -5.46
CA THR A 224 0.43 36.42 -6.87
C THR A 224 -0.35 35.40 -7.70
N PHE A 225 -1.14 35.86 -8.65
CA PHE A 225 -1.81 35.04 -9.65
C PHE A 225 -1.24 35.38 -11.02
N GLU A 226 -0.81 34.36 -11.75
CA GLU A 226 -0.36 34.45 -13.14
C GLU A 226 -1.09 33.48 -14.01
N GLN A 227 -1.49 33.90 -15.20
CA GLN A 227 -2.07 33.04 -16.22
C GLN A 227 -1.16 33.07 -17.45
N LEU A 228 -0.71 31.91 -17.86
CA LEU A 228 0.24 31.74 -18.96
C LEU A 228 -0.39 30.86 -20.04
N ASP A 229 0.07 31.00 -21.30
CA ASP A 229 -0.56 30.33 -22.45
C ASP A 229 -0.14 28.86 -22.55
N THR A 230 1.05 28.49 -22.02
CA THR A 230 1.58 27.14 -22.12
C THR A 230 2.18 26.65 -20.81
N ALA A 231 2.16 25.33 -20.60
CA ALA A 231 2.80 24.70 -19.43
C ALA A 231 4.34 24.91 -19.43
N ALA A 232 4.96 25.11 -20.58
CA ALA A 232 6.39 25.44 -20.67
C ALA A 232 6.69 26.84 -20.14
N GLU A 233 5.84 27.82 -20.45
CA GLU A 233 5.94 29.18 -19.90
C GLU A 233 5.70 29.20 -18.40
N GLU A 234 4.76 28.39 -17.90
CA GLU A 234 4.53 28.19 -16.47
C GLU A 234 5.80 27.71 -15.76
N ALA A 235 6.43 26.66 -16.29
CA ALA A 235 7.67 26.13 -15.72
C ALA A 235 8.83 27.16 -15.77
N ASP A 236 8.95 27.92 -16.87
CA ASP A 236 9.93 29.00 -17.03
C ASP A 236 9.70 30.14 -16.04
N PHE A 237 8.44 30.55 -15.85
CA PHE A 237 8.08 31.61 -14.92
C PHE A 237 8.47 31.24 -13.49
N VAL A 238 8.04 30.01 -13.05
CA VAL A 238 8.32 29.52 -11.70
C VAL A 238 9.83 29.38 -11.45
N ALA A 239 10.58 28.77 -12.39
CA ALA A 239 12.02 28.61 -12.27
C ALA A 239 12.76 29.98 -12.16
N ARG A 240 12.37 30.95 -12.97
CA ARG A 240 12.94 32.30 -12.94
C ARG A 240 12.60 33.05 -11.66
N ASP A 241 11.36 32.94 -11.16
CA ASP A 241 10.95 33.62 -9.93
C ASP A 241 11.71 33.06 -8.72
N ILE A 242 11.78 31.71 -8.58
CA ILE A 242 12.57 31.08 -7.51
C ILE A 242 14.04 31.51 -7.58
N ALA A 243 14.69 31.38 -8.75
CA ALA A 243 16.08 31.75 -8.91
C ALA A 243 16.33 33.23 -8.60
N ARG A 244 15.41 34.15 -8.96
CA ARG A 244 15.46 35.55 -8.66
C ARG A 244 15.42 35.82 -7.16
N ARG A 245 14.47 35.19 -6.44
CA ARG A 245 14.28 35.35 -4.99
C ARG A 245 15.46 34.82 -4.19
N VAL A 246 15.98 33.65 -4.59
CA VAL A 246 17.19 33.08 -3.96
C VAL A 246 18.42 33.97 -4.17
N ARG A 247 18.63 34.51 -5.38
CA ARG A 247 19.73 35.46 -5.65
C ARG A 247 19.64 36.74 -4.84
N LYS A 248 18.44 37.20 -4.52
CA LYS A 248 18.22 38.37 -3.66
C LYS A 248 18.40 38.08 -2.16
N GLY A 249 18.57 36.80 -1.80
CA GLY A 249 18.67 36.39 -0.40
C GLY A 249 17.33 36.38 0.34
N GLU A 250 16.20 36.47 -0.38
CA GLU A 250 14.86 36.43 0.21
C GLU A 250 14.54 35.04 0.76
N TYR A 251 14.96 33.99 0.03
CA TYR A 251 14.71 32.58 0.35
C TYR A 251 15.92 31.71 -0.03
N GLN A 252 15.95 30.47 0.51
CA GLN A 252 16.81 29.39 0.01
C GLN A 252 15.97 28.43 -0.87
N TYR A 253 16.60 27.63 -1.71
CA TYR A 253 15.88 26.64 -2.55
C TYR A 253 15.04 25.70 -1.73
N LYS A 254 15.52 25.28 -0.55
CA LYS A 254 14.78 24.39 0.37
C LYS A 254 13.50 24.99 0.95
N ASP A 255 13.35 26.32 0.89
CA ASP A 255 12.18 27.03 1.43
C ASP A 255 11.06 27.13 0.38
N CYS A 256 11.30 26.64 -0.85
CA CYS A 256 10.36 26.69 -1.96
C CYS A 256 9.76 25.32 -2.22
N ALA A 257 8.44 25.25 -2.43
CA ALA A 257 7.74 24.04 -2.83
C ALA A 257 6.83 24.31 -4.03
N ILE A 258 6.75 23.35 -4.95
CA ILE A 258 5.83 23.38 -6.09
C ILE A 258 4.82 22.25 -5.89
N LEU A 259 3.54 22.60 -5.83
CA LEU A 259 2.43 21.67 -5.72
C LEU A 259 1.71 21.56 -7.07
N TYR A 260 1.47 20.36 -7.53
CA TYR A 260 0.77 20.09 -8.80
C TYR A 260 -0.27 18.97 -8.64
N ARG A 261 -1.24 18.93 -9.56
CA ARG A 261 -2.36 17.97 -9.47
C ARG A 261 -1.98 16.57 -9.93
N THR A 262 -1.09 16.44 -10.91
CA THR A 262 -0.68 15.14 -11.49
C THR A 262 0.83 15.06 -11.64
N ASN A 263 1.40 13.87 -11.46
CA ASN A 263 2.83 13.63 -11.58
C ASN A 263 3.38 13.99 -12.98
N ALA A 264 2.56 13.93 -14.02
CA ALA A 264 2.98 14.31 -15.38
C ALA A 264 3.40 15.79 -15.49
N GLN A 265 2.89 16.65 -14.60
CA GLN A 265 3.24 18.08 -14.59
C GLN A 265 4.67 18.33 -14.09
N SER A 266 5.26 17.43 -13.28
CA SER A 266 6.62 17.62 -12.74
C SER A 266 7.68 17.71 -13.83
N ARG A 267 7.50 16.97 -14.93
CA ARG A 267 8.52 16.83 -15.98
C ARG A 267 9.03 18.17 -16.53
N LEU A 268 8.13 19.10 -16.82
CA LEU A 268 8.51 20.40 -17.37
C LEU A 268 9.28 21.25 -16.35
N PHE A 269 8.91 21.18 -15.07
CA PHE A 269 9.67 21.82 -14.00
C PHE A 269 11.06 21.23 -13.85
N GLU A 270 11.18 19.88 -13.91
CA GLU A 270 12.47 19.18 -13.85
C GLU A 270 13.41 19.63 -14.99
N GLU A 271 12.91 19.61 -16.23
CA GLU A 271 13.67 20.03 -17.41
C GLU A 271 14.19 21.48 -17.25
N ARG A 272 13.36 22.39 -16.71
CA ARG A 272 13.74 23.79 -16.48
C ARG A 272 14.71 23.96 -15.32
N PHE A 273 14.55 23.19 -14.26
CA PHE A 273 15.44 23.23 -13.10
C PHE A 273 16.83 22.69 -13.44
N ILE A 274 16.93 21.62 -14.21
CA ILE A 274 18.20 21.10 -14.73
C ILE A 274 18.90 22.19 -15.57
N THR A 275 18.18 22.80 -16.53
CA THR A 275 18.72 23.84 -17.41
C THR A 275 19.17 25.07 -16.62
N ALA A 276 18.46 25.45 -15.57
CA ALA A 276 18.74 26.60 -14.72
C ALA A 276 19.72 26.29 -13.57
N ASN A 277 20.20 25.04 -13.46
CA ASN A 277 21.03 24.55 -12.36
C ASN A 277 20.42 24.81 -10.97
N ILE A 278 19.10 24.58 -10.85
CA ILE A 278 18.34 24.69 -9.59
C ILE A 278 18.25 23.30 -8.96
N PRO A 279 18.76 23.11 -7.72
CA PRO A 279 18.63 21.83 -7.03
C PRO A 279 17.15 21.59 -6.67
N TYR A 280 16.67 20.36 -6.90
CA TYR A 280 15.30 19.97 -6.59
C TYR A 280 15.21 18.54 -6.10
N LYS A 281 14.10 18.22 -5.43
CA LYS A 281 13.73 16.85 -5.04
C LYS A 281 12.26 16.64 -5.36
N ILE A 282 11.92 15.49 -5.99
CA ILE A 282 10.54 15.11 -6.24
C ILE A 282 10.08 14.20 -5.11
N PHE A 283 8.91 14.52 -4.56
CA PHE A 283 8.21 13.68 -3.61
C PHE A 283 7.07 12.96 -4.33
N GLY A 284 6.88 11.65 -4.03
CA GLY A 284 5.84 10.83 -4.66
C GLY A 284 6.25 10.21 -6.01
N GLY A 285 7.57 10.07 -6.26
CA GLY A 285 8.11 9.28 -7.38
C GLY A 285 7.74 7.78 -7.27
N VAL A 286 8.24 6.95 -8.20
CA VAL A 286 8.01 5.49 -8.15
C VAL A 286 8.49 4.95 -6.81
N ASN A 287 7.58 4.33 -6.07
CA ASN A 287 7.88 3.72 -4.77
C ASN A 287 9.05 2.73 -4.93
N PHE A 288 10.05 2.83 -4.04
CA PHE A 288 11.21 1.93 -4.01
C PHE A 288 10.79 0.46 -4.07
N TYR A 289 9.80 0.07 -3.26
CA TYR A 289 9.28 -1.30 -3.23
C TYR A 289 8.47 -1.72 -4.47
N ALA A 290 8.06 -0.78 -5.32
CA ALA A 290 7.41 -1.07 -6.60
C ALA A 290 8.41 -1.37 -7.74
N ARG A 291 9.70 -1.16 -7.53
CA ARG A 291 10.76 -1.44 -8.51
C ARG A 291 10.85 -2.94 -8.78
N LYS A 292 11.08 -3.29 -10.05
CA LYS A 292 11.03 -4.69 -10.51
C LYS A 292 11.98 -5.61 -9.73
N GLU A 293 13.24 -5.21 -9.60
CA GLU A 293 14.30 -5.96 -8.92
C GLU A 293 13.98 -6.16 -7.44
N VAL A 294 13.46 -5.14 -6.78
CA VAL A 294 13.05 -5.21 -5.37
C VAL A 294 11.87 -6.17 -5.21
N LYS A 295 10.85 -6.08 -6.06
CA LYS A 295 9.71 -7.01 -6.06
C LYS A 295 10.11 -8.45 -6.36
N ASP A 296 11.05 -8.67 -7.25
CA ASP A 296 11.54 -10.01 -7.58
C ASP A 296 12.23 -10.64 -6.35
N LEU A 297 13.08 -9.89 -5.65
CA LEU A 297 13.76 -10.36 -4.44
C LEU A 297 12.79 -10.55 -3.26
N LEU A 298 11.85 -9.63 -3.07
CA LEU A 298 10.79 -9.81 -2.07
C LEU A 298 9.93 -11.03 -2.37
N ALA A 299 9.63 -11.34 -3.64
CA ALA A 299 8.90 -12.54 -4.00
C ALA A 299 9.68 -13.83 -3.69
N TYR A 300 11.02 -13.80 -3.78
CA TYR A 300 11.85 -14.89 -3.27
C TYR A 300 11.69 -15.06 -1.76
N LEU A 301 11.80 -13.98 -1.00
CA LEU A 301 11.64 -14.01 0.44
C LEU A 301 10.21 -14.46 0.86
N LYS A 302 9.18 -13.96 0.20
CA LYS A 302 7.78 -14.40 0.38
C LYS A 302 7.63 -15.91 0.14
N THR A 303 8.22 -16.45 -0.94
CA THR A 303 8.17 -17.88 -1.27
C THR A 303 8.92 -18.74 -0.24
N ILE A 304 10.03 -18.24 0.28
CA ILE A 304 10.81 -18.91 1.33
C ILE A 304 10.02 -18.93 2.64
N ASP A 305 9.37 -17.84 3.00
CA ASP A 305 8.55 -17.74 4.20
C ASP A 305 7.24 -18.54 4.05
N ASN A 306 6.49 -18.27 2.97
CA ASN A 306 5.18 -18.88 2.71
C ASN A 306 5.11 -19.44 1.29
N GLY A 307 5.31 -20.75 1.14
CA GLY A 307 5.20 -21.43 -0.16
C GLY A 307 3.77 -21.51 -0.72
N GLN A 308 2.76 -21.05 0.01
CA GLN A 308 1.36 -21.02 -0.45
C GLN A 308 0.99 -19.74 -1.19
N ASP A 309 1.88 -18.75 -1.22
CA ASP A 309 1.68 -17.54 -2.03
C ASP A 309 2.01 -17.84 -3.51
N ASP A 310 1.01 -18.29 -4.25
CA ASP A 310 1.12 -18.66 -5.67
C ASP A 310 1.62 -17.50 -6.53
N LEU A 311 1.27 -16.24 -6.20
CA LEU A 311 1.72 -15.08 -6.97
C LEU A 311 3.23 -14.88 -6.84
N ALA A 312 3.76 -14.97 -5.62
CA ALA A 312 5.19 -14.86 -5.37
C ALA A 312 5.96 -15.98 -6.09
N VAL A 313 5.50 -17.23 -5.96
CA VAL A 313 6.15 -18.39 -6.62
C VAL A 313 6.15 -18.25 -8.15
N ARG A 314 5.01 -17.90 -8.74
CA ARG A 314 4.86 -17.73 -10.20
C ARG A 314 5.68 -16.57 -10.73
N ARG A 315 5.91 -15.53 -9.93
CA ARG A 315 6.77 -14.41 -10.29
C ARG A 315 8.21 -14.84 -10.47
N ILE A 316 8.76 -15.64 -9.55
CA ILE A 316 10.20 -15.94 -9.49
C ILE A 316 10.62 -17.24 -10.18
N ILE A 317 9.70 -18.12 -10.53
CA ILE A 317 10.02 -19.44 -11.07
C ILE A 317 10.96 -19.39 -12.29
N ASN A 318 10.91 -18.33 -13.09
CA ASN A 318 11.74 -18.11 -14.28
C ASN A 318 12.53 -16.80 -14.23
N ILE A 319 12.82 -16.29 -13.06
CA ILE A 319 13.64 -15.10 -12.79
C ILE A 319 14.71 -15.47 -11.75
N PRO A 320 16.01 -15.42 -12.07
CA PRO A 320 16.62 -15.36 -13.41
C PRO A 320 16.14 -16.46 -14.36
N LYS A 321 16.40 -16.29 -15.67
CA LYS A 321 15.88 -17.20 -16.70
C LYS A 321 16.33 -18.66 -16.49
N ARG A 322 15.36 -19.58 -16.28
CA ARG A 322 15.58 -21.03 -16.11
C ARG A 322 15.06 -21.86 -17.27
N GLY A 323 14.57 -21.20 -18.34
CA GLY A 323 13.98 -21.88 -19.50
C GLY A 323 12.67 -22.61 -19.19
N ILE A 324 11.92 -22.13 -18.17
CA ILE A 324 10.59 -22.60 -17.81
C ILE A 324 9.60 -21.66 -18.49
N GLY A 325 8.98 -22.12 -19.58
CA GLY A 325 8.07 -21.30 -20.37
C GLY A 325 6.65 -21.21 -19.79
N ALA A 326 5.89 -20.20 -20.23
CA ALA A 326 4.51 -19.97 -19.79
C ALA A 326 3.59 -21.19 -19.96
N ALA A 327 3.77 -22.00 -21.00
CA ALA A 327 2.99 -23.24 -21.22
C ALA A 327 3.22 -24.25 -20.09
N SER A 328 4.47 -24.37 -19.57
CA SER A 328 4.77 -25.26 -18.44
C SER A 328 4.19 -24.74 -17.14
N ILE A 329 4.29 -23.42 -16.89
CA ILE A 329 3.69 -22.76 -15.73
C ILE A 329 2.17 -22.97 -15.71
N ASN A 330 1.49 -22.82 -16.86
CA ASN A 330 0.05 -23.04 -16.95
C ASN A 330 -0.35 -24.50 -16.68
N LYS A 331 0.43 -25.48 -17.14
CA LYS A 331 0.17 -26.90 -16.84
C LYS A 331 0.28 -27.22 -15.35
N VAL A 332 1.30 -26.66 -14.69
CA VAL A 332 1.45 -26.80 -13.23
C VAL A 332 0.29 -26.12 -12.50
N ALA A 333 -0.13 -24.94 -12.94
CA ALA A 333 -1.23 -24.20 -12.32
C ALA A 333 -2.57 -24.98 -12.45
N LEU A 334 -2.84 -25.58 -13.61
CA LEU A 334 -4.03 -26.42 -13.80
C LEU A 334 -4.00 -27.65 -12.90
N TYR A 335 -2.85 -28.32 -12.83
CA TYR A 335 -2.69 -29.49 -11.96
C TYR A 335 -2.87 -29.11 -10.48
N ALA A 336 -2.30 -27.98 -10.04
CA ALA A 336 -2.48 -27.47 -8.69
C ALA A 336 -3.96 -27.26 -8.36
N GLN A 337 -4.71 -26.65 -9.29
CA GLN A 337 -6.15 -26.43 -9.15
C GLN A 337 -6.95 -27.75 -9.11
N GLU A 338 -6.64 -28.71 -9.98
CA GLU A 338 -7.31 -30.02 -10.02
C GLU A 338 -7.06 -30.85 -8.76
N GLN A 339 -5.87 -30.72 -8.16
CA GLN A 339 -5.49 -31.44 -6.94
C GLN A 339 -5.77 -30.68 -5.65
N GLU A 340 -6.29 -29.44 -5.74
CA GLU A 340 -6.55 -28.54 -4.59
C GLU A 340 -5.31 -28.30 -3.71
N ILE A 341 -4.12 -28.20 -4.34
CA ILE A 341 -2.84 -27.93 -3.69
C ILE A 341 -2.27 -26.57 -4.15
N SER A 342 -1.28 -26.02 -3.40
CA SER A 342 -0.59 -24.80 -3.82
C SER A 342 0.21 -25.01 -5.11
N PHE A 343 0.49 -23.91 -5.82
CA PHE A 343 1.35 -23.95 -7.01
C PHE A 343 2.75 -24.47 -6.67
N TYR A 344 3.28 -24.12 -5.48
CA TYR A 344 4.57 -24.62 -5.02
C TYR A 344 4.54 -26.15 -4.74
N ASP A 345 3.49 -26.65 -4.12
CA ASP A 345 3.35 -28.09 -3.88
C ASP A 345 3.25 -28.87 -5.19
N ALA A 346 2.54 -28.31 -6.18
CA ALA A 346 2.51 -28.91 -7.52
C ALA A 346 3.90 -28.89 -8.21
N LEU A 347 4.73 -27.87 -7.97
CA LEU A 347 6.13 -27.87 -8.45
C LEU A 347 6.96 -28.95 -7.75
N CYS A 348 6.73 -29.22 -6.48
CA CYS A 348 7.44 -30.30 -5.75
C CYS A 348 7.16 -31.68 -6.34
N VAL A 349 6.01 -31.88 -6.96
CA VAL A 349 5.61 -33.13 -7.63
C VAL A 349 5.57 -32.99 -9.16
N ALA A 350 6.40 -32.10 -9.73
CA ALA A 350 6.38 -31.73 -11.15
C ALA A 350 6.47 -32.94 -12.12
N GLU A 351 7.08 -34.05 -11.70
CA GLU A 351 7.16 -35.28 -12.48
C GLU A 351 5.78 -35.96 -12.67
N GLN A 352 4.82 -35.66 -11.79
CA GLN A 352 3.44 -36.20 -11.83
C GLN A 352 2.50 -35.32 -12.68
N VAL A 353 2.93 -34.11 -13.04
CA VAL A 353 2.08 -33.16 -13.81
C VAL A 353 1.95 -33.64 -15.26
N PRO A 354 0.71 -33.90 -15.75
CA PRO A 354 0.48 -34.41 -17.10
C PRO A 354 1.02 -33.48 -18.18
N GLY A 355 1.76 -34.02 -19.13
CA GLY A 355 2.27 -33.29 -20.28
C GLY A 355 3.39 -32.28 -20.00
N LEU A 356 3.98 -32.26 -18.80
CA LEU A 356 5.09 -31.39 -18.46
C LEU A 356 6.43 -31.86 -19.08
N GLY A 357 6.63 -33.19 -19.20
CA GLY A 357 7.77 -33.79 -19.89
C GLY A 357 9.13 -33.27 -19.39
N LYS A 358 10.00 -32.89 -20.32
CA LYS A 358 11.37 -32.40 -19.99
C LYS A 358 11.38 -31.10 -19.15
N ALA A 359 10.27 -30.39 -19.04
CA ALA A 359 10.22 -29.18 -18.22
C ALA A 359 10.27 -29.49 -16.71
N ALA A 360 9.83 -30.69 -16.29
CA ALA A 360 9.94 -31.13 -14.89
C ALA A 360 11.41 -31.12 -14.40
N ALA A 361 12.33 -31.58 -15.25
CA ALA A 361 13.78 -31.55 -14.93
C ALA A 361 14.33 -30.13 -14.73
N LYS A 362 13.73 -29.10 -15.37
CA LYS A 362 14.12 -27.70 -15.19
C LYS A 362 13.51 -27.08 -13.92
N ILE A 363 12.39 -27.60 -13.45
CA ILE A 363 11.70 -27.15 -12.23
C ILE A 363 12.42 -27.66 -10.98
N ARG A 364 12.92 -28.88 -11.01
CA ARG A 364 13.57 -29.53 -9.85
C ARG A 364 14.68 -28.68 -9.18
N PRO A 365 15.65 -28.06 -9.92
CA PRO A 365 16.66 -27.21 -9.30
C PRO A 365 16.06 -26.01 -8.55
N PHE A 366 14.97 -25.41 -9.05
CA PHE A 366 14.27 -24.32 -8.39
C PHE A 366 13.63 -24.80 -7.06
N VAL A 367 12.97 -25.95 -7.06
CA VAL A 367 12.38 -26.53 -5.84
C VAL A 367 13.45 -26.81 -4.79
N LEU A 368 14.55 -27.44 -5.18
CA LEU A 368 15.67 -27.74 -4.27
C LEU A 368 16.31 -26.47 -3.71
N PHE A 369 16.46 -25.43 -4.54
CA PHE A 369 16.94 -24.13 -4.11
C PHE A 369 16.01 -23.52 -3.04
N ILE A 370 14.70 -23.46 -3.26
CA ILE A 370 13.73 -22.92 -2.28
C ILE A 370 13.76 -23.74 -0.98
N GLN A 371 13.83 -25.08 -1.07
CA GLN A 371 13.93 -25.94 0.11
C GLN A 371 15.23 -25.66 0.92
N SER A 372 16.34 -25.46 0.23
CA SER A 372 17.61 -25.07 0.86
C SER A 372 17.49 -23.71 1.58
N MET A 373 16.90 -22.72 0.91
CA MET A 373 16.69 -21.39 1.50
C MET A 373 15.72 -21.40 2.68
N LYS A 374 14.66 -22.20 2.64
CA LYS A 374 13.75 -22.43 3.79
C LYS A 374 14.48 -23.01 5.01
N ALA A 375 15.46 -23.90 4.79
CA ALA A 375 16.28 -24.43 5.88
C ALA A 375 17.23 -23.36 6.43
N LYS A 376 17.86 -22.58 5.57
CA LYS A 376 18.79 -21.49 5.93
C LYS A 376 18.08 -20.33 6.63
N ALA A 377 16.85 -20.00 6.26
CA ALA A 377 16.03 -18.94 6.89
C ALA A 377 15.80 -19.12 8.40
N LYS A 378 15.99 -20.34 8.91
CA LYS A 378 15.91 -20.62 10.36
C LYS A 378 17.18 -20.23 11.13
N LEU A 379 18.27 -19.98 10.43
CA LEU A 379 19.61 -19.80 11.01
C LEU A 379 20.23 -18.46 10.65
N LEU A 380 19.88 -17.91 9.48
CA LEU A 380 20.45 -16.68 8.94
C LEU A 380 19.59 -15.46 9.33
N SER A 381 20.22 -14.30 9.44
CA SER A 381 19.50 -13.03 9.46
C SER A 381 18.77 -12.80 8.14
N VAL A 382 17.82 -11.87 8.11
CA VAL A 382 17.08 -11.51 6.89
C VAL A 382 18.03 -10.98 5.81
N ALA A 383 19.02 -10.16 6.21
CA ALA A 383 20.02 -9.60 5.30
C ALA A 383 20.93 -10.70 4.72
N ASP A 384 21.42 -11.61 5.56
CA ASP A 384 22.26 -12.73 5.10
C ASP A 384 21.49 -13.69 4.20
N LEU A 385 20.22 -13.95 4.51
CA LEU A 385 19.35 -14.78 3.67
C LEU A 385 19.13 -14.12 2.30
N LEU A 386 18.89 -12.81 2.27
CA LEU A 386 18.73 -12.05 1.03
C LEU A 386 20.00 -12.09 0.19
N GLN A 387 21.17 -11.89 0.80
CA GLN A 387 22.47 -12.00 0.15
C GLN A 387 22.68 -13.41 -0.45
N GLU A 388 22.38 -14.45 0.30
CA GLU A 388 22.48 -15.84 -0.15
C GLU A 388 21.55 -16.14 -1.34
N VAL A 389 20.33 -15.57 -1.34
CA VAL A 389 19.41 -15.67 -2.48
C VAL A 389 19.99 -14.99 -3.71
N ILE A 390 20.54 -13.78 -3.59
CA ILE A 390 21.15 -13.02 -4.68
C ILE A 390 22.32 -13.78 -5.29
N GLU A 391 23.24 -14.27 -4.46
CA GLU A 391 24.44 -14.97 -4.88
C GLU A 391 24.12 -16.32 -5.55
N THR A 392 23.27 -17.13 -4.92
CA THR A 392 22.92 -18.46 -5.42
C THR A 392 22.10 -18.40 -6.70
N THR A 393 21.21 -17.43 -6.84
CA THR A 393 20.43 -17.25 -8.07
C THR A 393 21.24 -16.62 -9.20
N GLY A 394 22.29 -15.87 -8.87
CA GLY A 394 23.07 -15.08 -9.82
C GLY A 394 22.33 -13.86 -10.35
N TYR A 395 21.35 -13.33 -9.60
CA TYR A 395 20.50 -12.23 -10.02
C TYR A 395 21.30 -10.97 -10.39
N VAL A 396 22.26 -10.57 -9.53
CA VAL A 396 23.15 -9.43 -9.78
C VAL A 396 24.08 -9.70 -10.95
N ARG A 397 24.61 -10.92 -11.11
CA ARG A 397 25.48 -11.27 -12.26
C ARG A 397 24.76 -11.14 -13.60
N GLU A 398 23.45 -11.44 -13.64
CA GLU A 398 22.65 -11.23 -14.87
C GLU A 398 22.53 -9.72 -15.19
N LEU A 399 22.35 -8.87 -14.19
CA LEU A 399 22.32 -7.40 -14.35
C LEU A 399 23.70 -6.85 -14.77
N GLU A 400 24.79 -7.28 -14.13
CA GLU A 400 26.16 -6.88 -14.50
C GLU A 400 26.47 -7.24 -15.97
N ALA A 401 25.96 -8.37 -16.44
CA ALA A 401 26.15 -8.80 -17.83
C ALA A 401 25.37 -7.94 -18.84
N GLU A 402 24.35 -7.19 -18.42
CA GLU A 402 23.61 -6.22 -19.28
C GLU A 402 24.51 -4.99 -19.60
N GLY A 403 25.38 -4.56 -18.67
CA GLY A 403 26.35 -3.48 -18.85
C GLY A 403 25.74 -2.13 -19.20
N THR A 404 24.55 -1.81 -18.67
CA THR A 404 23.84 -0.56 -18.93
C THR A 404 23.69 0.25 -17.64
N ASP A 405 23.62 1.59 -17.76
CA ASP A 405 23.37 2.49 -16.62
C ASP A 405 22.07 2.11 -15.86
N GLU A 406 21.08 1.58 -16.59
CA GLU A 406 19.84 1.10 -15.99
C GLU A 406 20.07 -0.16 -15.12
N ALA A 407 20.95 -1.05 -15.53
CA ALA A 407 21.33 -2.23 -14.77
C ALA A 407 22.13 -1.85 -13.51
N GLU A 408 23.03 -0.87 -13.60
CA GLU A 408 23.75 -0.33 -12.44
C GLU A 408 22.77 0.28 -11.41
N ALA A 409 21.83 1.10 -11.85
CA ALA A 409 20.81 1.65 -10.98
C ALA A 409 19.92 0.57 -10.30
N ARG A 410 19.70 -0.57 -10.96
CA ARG A 410 18.99 -1.70 -10.35
C ARG A 410 19.87 -2.40 -9.29
N ILE A 411 21.16 -2.50 -9.48
CA ILE A 411 22.10 -3.06 -8.50
C ILE A 411 22.13 -2.16 -7.26
N GLU A 412 22.19 -0.84 -7.41
CA GLU A 412 22.08 0.10 -6.30
C GLU A 412 20.77 -0.08 -5.50
N ASN A 413 19.65 -0.35 -6.18
CA ASN A 413 18.39 -0.64 -5.50
C ASN A 413 18.43 -1.96 -4.72
N ILE A 414 19.18 -2.94 -5.18
CA ILE A 414 19.37 -4.21 -4.48
C ILE A 414 20.20 -3.98 -3.21
N ASP A 415 21.28 -3.20 -3.30
CA ASP A 415 22.11 -2.84 -2.15
C ASP A 415 21.33 -2.04 -1.10
N GLU A 416 20.45 -1.13 -1.56
CA GLU A 416 19.52 -0.42 -0.66
C GLU A 416 18.54 -1.37 0.03
N LEU A 417 18.04 -2.40 -0.66
CA LEU A 417 17.15 -3.40 -0.04
C LEU A 417 17.88 -4.21 1.03
N ILE A 418 19.15 -4.59 0.79
CA ILE A 418 19.99 -5.26 1.79
C ILE A 418 20.18 -4.35 3.00
N SER A 419 20.52 -3.08 2.79
CA SER A 419 20.67 -2.10 3.88
C SER A 419 19.40 -1.99 4.73
N LYS A 420 18.21 -1.94 4.11
CA LYS A 420 16.93 -1.93 4.83
C LYS A 420 16.66 -3.21 5.62
N ALA A 421 17.14 -4.36 5.16
CA ALA A 421 17.04 -5.61 5.91
C ALA A 421 17.98 -5.63 7.13
N VAL A 422 19.15 -4.98 7.04
CA VAL A 422 20.06 -4.76 8.19
C VAL A 422 19.42 -3.80 9.20
N ASP A 423 18.95 -2.64 8.76
CA ASP A 423 18.29 -1.64 9.61
C ASP A 423 17.11 -2.25 10.37
N TYR A 424 16.31 -3.08 9.70
CA TYR A 424 15.21 -3.80 10.34
C TYR A 424 15.71 -4.73 11.45
N ALA A 425 16.77 -5.49 11.18
CA ALA A 425 17.33 -6.42 12.17
C ALA A 425 17.95 -5.72 13.39
N GLU A 426 18.50 -4.51 13.21
CA GLU A 426 19.03 -3.70 14.31
C GLU A 426 17.93 -3.00 15.14
N GLY A 427 16.78 -2.72 14.54
CA GLY A 427 15.66 -2.02 15.18
C GLY A 427 14.72 -2.93 15.97
N GLU A 428 14.77 -4.24 15.80
CA GLU A 428 13.83 -5.21 16.38
C GLU A 428 14.51 -6.10 17.45
N GLU A 429 13.84 -6.35 18.58
CA GLU A 429 14.35 -7.26 19.63
C GLU A 429 14.44 -8.73 19.15
N ALA A 430 13.53 -9.15 18.25
CA ALA A 430 13.49 -10.50 17.71
C ALA A 430 13.14 -10.45 16.21
N PRO A 431 14.11 -10.10 15.34
CA PRO A 431 13.85 -9.94 13.92
C PRO A 431 13.53 -11.29 13.25
N THR A 432 12.44 -11.30 12.47
CA THR A 432 11.99 -12.47 11.72
C THR A 432 11.79 -12.13 10.25
N LEU A 433 11.87 -13.14 9.38
CA LEU A 433 11.60 -12.96 7.95
C LEU A 433 10.16 -12.47 7.71
N ASN A 434 9.18 -13.07 8.39
CA ASN A 434 7.79 -12.63 8.29
C ASN A 434 7.60 -11.18 8.75
N GLY A 435 8.18 -10.80 9.89
CA GLY A 435 8.09 -9.42 10.39
C GLY A 435 8.73 -8.41 9.43
N PHE A 436 9.84 -8.75 8.78
CA PHE A 436 10.43 -7.91 7.73
C PHE A 436 9.47 -7.74 6.54
N LEU A 437 8.86 -8.82 6.06
CA LEU A 437 7.91 -8.78 4.95
C LEU A 437 6.65 -7.96 5.29
N GLU A 438 6.14 -8.07 6.51
CA GLU A 438 5.05 -7.24 7.02
C GLU A 438 5.44 -5.76 7.08
N ASN A 439 6.62 -5.44 7.62
CA ASN A 439 7.15 -4.08 7.68
C ASN A 439 7.26 -3.47 6.28
N VAL A 440 7.86 -4.21 5.33
CA VAL A 440 7.96 -3.78 3.93
C VAL A 440 6.60 -3.52 3.30
N ALA A 441 5.62 -4.41 3.52
CA ALA A 441 4.27 -4.24 2.98
C ALA A 441 3.61 -2.98 3.52
N LEU A 442 3.69 -2.75 4.84
CA LEU A 442 3.13 -1.56 5.49
C LEU A 442 3.80 -0.27 5.01
N VAL A 443 5.13 -0.24 4.90
CA VAL A 443 5.88 0.94 4.43
C VAL A 443 5.61 1.20 2.94
N ALA A 444 5.47 0.17 2.12
CA ALA A 444 5.21 0.31 0.68
C ALA A 444 3.92 1.09 0.38
N ASP A 445 2.87 0.87 1.16
CA ASP A 445 1.59 1.59 1.00
C ASP A 445 1.52 2.88 1.85
N CYS A 446 2.12 2.90 3.04
CA CYS A 446 2.19 4.12 3.86
C CYS A 446 2.96 5.26 3.17
N LEU A 447 4.00 4.99 2.38
CA LEU A 447 4.72 6.02 1.60
C LEU A 447 3.88 6.65 0.48
N LEU A 448 2.77 6.02 0.07
CA LEU A 448 1.74 6.66 -0.75
C LEU A 448 0.87 7.63 0.06
N TYR A 449 0.88 7.54 1.40
CA TYR A 449 0.05 8.30 2.33
C TYR A 449 0.81 9.29 3.20
N THR A 450 2.10 9.10 3.45
CA THR A 450 2.92 10.00 4.23
C THR A 450 3.93 10.73 3.35
N SER A 451 3.49 11.82 2.72
CA SER A 451 4.35 12.99 2.68
C SER A 451 4.64 13.33 4.15
N PRO A 452 5.90 13.44 4.61
CA PRO A 452 6.14 13.95 5.95
C PRO A 452 5.40 15.25 6.08
N SER A 453 4.50 15.31 7.06
CA SER A 453 3.83 16.56 7.40
C SER A 453 4.92 17.58 7.65
N PRO A 454 4.79 18.84 7.22
CA PRO A 454 5.71 19.90 7.64
C PRO A 454 5.86 20.04 9.16
N ARG A 455 5.05 19.31 9.93
CA ARG A 455 5.15 19.18 11.40
C ARG A 455 6.24 18.21 11.84
N ASP A 456 6.69 17.29 10.97
CA ASP A 456 7.70 16.27 11.30
C ASP A 456 9.12 16.71 10.88
N ALA A 457 9.27 17.89 10.30
CA ALA A 457 10.51 18.56 9.96
C ALA A 457 10.80 19.71 10.93
#